data_c5b7aa77870968ca5e68b1dd26c45f16
#
_entry.id   c5b7aa77870968ca5e68b1dd26c45f16
#
_cell.length_a   1.000
_cell.length_b   1.000
_cell.length_c   1.000
_cell.angle_alpha   90.00
_cell.angle_beta   90.00
_cell.angle_gamma   90.00
#
_symmetry.space_group_name_H-M   'P 1'
#
loop_
_entity.id
_entity.type
_entity.pdbx_description
1 polymer ?
#
loop_
_entity_poly.entity_id
_entity_poly.type
_entity_poly.pdbx_seq_one_letter_code
_entity_poly.pdbx_strand_id
1 'polypeptide(L)'
;EAARLMVDASREIEANDNFRYDLVDITRQAIAEQARLVYNEIVAAYKARDRKTLACTSRRFLDMLLLQDSLLATMPDFMVGRWIASARALGTTKAESDHYEWNARVQITTWGNWQAAEVGGLREYAHKEWSGVLRDFYYPRWRRYLDALAESLDGKPMPKFDFYASDEKWTLQRNMYPSVAQGDPVAVAQEAFARVFE
;
A
#
# COMPACT_ATOMS: atom_id res chain seq x y z
N GLU A 1 -4.54 -14.01 -15.51
CA GLU A 1 -4.05 -14.44 -16.85
C GLU A 1 -3.04 -13.43 -17.41
N ALA A 2 -3.41 -12.13 -17.60
CA ALA A 2 -2.50 -11.13 -18.20
C ALA A 2 -1.15 -11.03 -17.46
N ALA A 3 -1.18 -10.95 -16.11
CA ALA A 3 0.05 -10.90 -15.32
C ALA A 3 0.95 -12.13 -15.54
N ARG A 4 0.37 -13.33 -15.66
CA ARG A 4 1.13 -14.54 -15.97
C ARG A 4 1.83 -14.43 -17.33
N LEU A 5 1.09 -14.05 -18.36
CA LEU A 5 1.65 -13.88 -19.71
C LEU A 5 2.78 -12.85 -19.75
N MET A 6 2.64 -11.74 -19.02
CA MET A 6 3.69 -10.73 -18.90
C MET A 6 4.94 -11.24 -18.18
N VAL A 7 4.73 -11.97 -17.08
CA VAL A 7 5.83 -12.58 -16.31
C VAL A 7 6.55 -13.63 -17.16
N ASP A 8 5.82 -14.48 -17.89
CA ASP A 8 6.42 -15.49 -18.77
C ASP A 8 7.20 -14.83 -19.92
N ALA A 9 6.62 -13.83 -20.57
CA ALA A 9 7.30 -13.07 -21.64
C ALA A 9 8.58 -12.38 -21.14
N SER A 10 8.59 -11.89 -19.89
CA SER A 10 9.76 -11.23 -19.30
C SER A 10 11.00 -12.11 -19.15
N ARG A 11 10.85 -13.42 -19.29
CA ARG A 11 11.95 -14.40 -19.25
C ARG A 11 12.64 -14.58 -20.60
N GLU A 12 11.96 -14.18 -21.68
CA GLU A 12 12.38 -14.45 -23.06
C GLU A 12 12.78 -13.20 -23.84
N ILE A 13 12.33 -12.02 -23.40
CA ILE A 13 12.55 -10.77 -24.11
C ILE A 13 13.45 -9.82 -23.30
N GLU A 14 14.21 -9.00 -24.01
CA GLU A 14 14.90 -7.85 -23.40
C GLU A 14 13.87 -6.78 -23.06
N ALA A 15 13.65 -6.57 -21.76
CA ALA A 15 12.64 -5.65 -21.25
C ALA A 15 13.09 -4.19 -21.44
N ASN A 16 12.37 -3.43 -22.27
CA ASN A 16 12.49 -1.99 -22.36
C ASN A 16 11.68 -1.30 -21.23
N ASP A 17 11.79 0.02 -21.09
CA ASP A 17 11.17 0.76 -19.98
C ASP A 17 9.64 0.68 -19.99
N ASN A 18 9.00 0.69 -21.17
CA ASN A 18 7.55 0.55 -21.25
C ASN A 18 7.09 -0.83 -20.77
N PHE A 19 7.79 -1.89 -21.22
CA PHE A 19 7.47 -3.24 -20.77
C PHE A 19 7.66 -3.41 -19.26
N ARG A 20 8.74 -2.83 -18.69
CA ARG A 20 8.99 -2.85 -17.23
C ARG A 20 7.87 -2.16 -16.47
N TYR A 21 7.43 -1.00 -16.95
CA TYR A 21 6.31 -0.28 -16.37
C TYR A 21 5.02 -1.11 -16.40
N ASP A 22 4.65 -1.63 -17.56
CA ASP A 22 3.44 -2.43 -17.75
C ASP A 22 3.47 -3.73 -16.92
N LEU A 23 4.63 -4.39 -16.84
CA LEU A 23 4.83 -5.58 -16.03
C LEU A 23 4.55 -5.30 -14.54
N VAL A 24 5.10 -4.20 -14.01
CA VAL A 24 4.88 -3.80 -12.61
C VAL A 24 3.41 -3.42 -12.40
N ASP A 25 2.81 -2.64 -13.31
CA ASP A 25 1.42 -2.19 -13.19
C ASP A 25 0.42 -3.36 -13.23
N ILE A 26 0.57 -4.28 -14.17
CA ILE A 26 -0.29 -5.46 -14.29
C ILE A 26 -0.08 -6.42 -13.09
N THR A 27 1.16 -6.60 -12.64
CA THR A 27 1.48 -7.48 -11.50
C THR A 27 0.88 -6.92 -10.21
N ARG A 28 1.00 -5.60 -9.94
CA ARG A 28 0.37 -4.99 -8.75
C ARG A 28 -1.14 -5.15 -8.75
N GLN A 29 -1.80 -5.00 -9.90
CA GLN A 29 -3.26 -5.21 -10.00
C GLN A 29 -3.64 -6.66 -9.72
N ALA A 30 -2.88 -7.62 -10.23
CA ALA A 30 -3.11 -9.04 -9.95
C ALA A 30 -2.94 -9.35 -8.45
N ILE A 31 -1.92 -8.78 -7.79
CA ILE A 31 -1.70 -8.92 -6.35
C ILE A 31 -2.88 -8.30 -5.56
N ALA A 32 -3.34 -7.11 -5.94
CA ALA A 32 -4.46 -6.43 -5.29
C ALA A 32 -5.76 -7.26 -5.39
N GLU A 33 -6.05 -7.83 -6.56
CA GLU A 33 -7.20 -8.73 -6.75
C GLU A 33 -7.07 -10.01 -5.90
N GLN A 34 -5.89 -10.60 -5.81
CA GLN A 34 -5.67 -11.75 -4.95
C GLN A 34 -5.80 -11.38 -3.46
N ALA A 35 -5.33 -10.20 -3.05
CA ALA A 35 -5.50 -9.70 -1.70
C ALA A 35 -6.98 -9.54 -1.32
N ARG A 36 -7.84 -9.12 -2.27
CA ARG A 36 -9.29 -9.07 -2.09
C ARG A 36 -9.87 -10.47 -1.82
N LEU A 37 -9.40 -11.50 -2.52
CA LEU A 37 -9.83 -12.89 -2.27
C LEU A 37 -9.38 -13.38 -0.89
N VAL A 38 -8.12 -13.10 -0.51
CA VAL A 38 -7.60 -13.43 0.83
C VAL A 38 -8.39 -12.68 1.92
N TYR A 39 -8.82 -11.45 1.67
CA TYR A 39 -9.68 -10.74 2.61
C TYR A 39 -11.04 -11.43 2.80
N ASN A 40 -11.64 -11.99 1.74
CA ASN A 40 -12.85 -12.79 1.88
C ASN A 40 -12.64 -14.05 2.73
N GLU A 41 -11.47 -14.69 2.62
CA GLU A 41 -11.08 -15.81 3.49
C GLU A 41 -10.95 -15.36 4.96
N ILE A 42 -10.36 -14.18 5.22
CA ILE A 42 -10.29 -13.57 6.56
C ILE A 42 -11.71 -13.39 7.13
N VAL A 43 -12.63 -12.82 6.36
CA VAL A 43 -14.02 -12.61 6.79
C VAL A 43 -14.72 -13.94 7.07
N ALA A 44 -14.53 -14.94 6.24
CA ALA A 44 -15.10 -16.29 6.44
C ALA A 44 -14.55 -16.95 7.70
N ALA A 45 -13.22 -16.92 7.91
CA ALA A 45 -12.58 -17.48 9.10
C ALA A 45 -13.04 -16.78 10.39
N TYR A 46 -13.17 -15.45 10.35
CA TYR A 46 -13.69 -14.68 11.48
C TYR A 46 -15.13 -15.06 11.83
N LYS A 47 -16.03 -15.15 10.83
CA LYS A 47 -17.41 -15.59 11.03
C LYS A 47 -17.52 -17.03 11.57
N ALA A 48 -16.66 -17.92 11.10
CA ALA A 48 -16.57 -19.30 11.59
C ALA A 48 -15.87 -19.42 12.98
N ARG A 49 -15.32 -18.32 13.52
CA ARG A 49 -14.49 -18.28 14.72
C ARG A 49 -13.25 -19.20 14.63
N ASP A 50 -12.76 -19.45 13.41
CA ASP A 50 -11.55 -20.23 13.15
C ASP A 50 -10.31 -19.37 13.29
N ARG A 51 -9.74 -19.37 14.49
CA ARG A 51 -8.54 -18.57 14.86
C ARG A 51 -7.31 -18.94 14.05
N LYS A 52 -7.14 -20.20 13.75
CA LYS A 52 -5.95 -20.68 13.02
C LYS A 52 -5.96 -20.17 11.58
N THR A 53 -7.08 -20.34 10.90
CA THR A 53 -7.25 -19.81 9.54
C THR A 53 -7.20 -18.28 9.53
N LEU A 54 -7.85 -17.61 10.50
CA LEU A 54 -7.80 -16.15 10.61
C LEU A 54 -6.37 -15.63 10.75
N ALA A 55 -5.55 -16.23 11.62
CA ALA A 55 -4.15 -15.83 11.81
C ALA A 55 -3.30 -16.05 10.54
N CYS A 56 -3.50 -17.18 9.86
CA CYS A 56 -2.78 -17.52 8.63
C CYS A 56 -3.12 -16.57 7.49
N THR A 57 -4.41 -16.35 7.23
CA THR A 57 -4.89 -15.49 6.13
C THR A 57 -4.59 -14.02 6.40
N SER A 58 -4.67 -13.56 7.67
CA SER A 58 -4.28 -12.20 8.05
C SER A 58 -2.80 -11.94 7.78
N ARG A 59 -1.92 -12.89 8.13
CA ARG A 59 -0.49 -12.78 7.83
C ARG A 59 -0.25 -12.71 6.33
N ARG A 60 -0.85 -13.64 5.56
CA ARG A 60 -0.74 -13.67 4.11
C ARG A 60 -1.17 -12.34 3.49
N PHE A 61 -2.28 -11.76 3.94
CA PHE A 61 -2.75 -10.45 3.48
C PHE A 61 -1.73 -9.34 3.74
N LEU A 62 -1.17 -9.29 4.96
CA LEU A 62 -0.17 -8.29 5.34
C LEU A 62 1.15 -8.46 4.56
N ASP A 63 1.58 -9.71 4.33
CA ASP A 63 2.76 -10.01 3.53
C ASP A 63 2.59 -9.57 2.07
N MET A 64 1.37 -9.71 1.51
CA MET A 64 1.05 -9.21 0.17
C MET A 64 1.14 -7.68 0.07
N LEU A 65 0.74 -6.92 1.08
CA LEU A 65 0.92 -5.46 1.11
C LEU A 65 2.40 -5.07 1.06
N LEU A 66 3.25 -5.75 1.81
CA LEU A 66 4.70 -5.48 1.82
C LEU A 66 5.37 -5.92 0.51
N LEU A 67 4.91 -7.01 -0.07
CA LEU A 67 5.39 -7.49 -1.36
C LEU A 67 5.04 -6.50 -2.48
N GLN A 68 3.81 -6.00 -2.48
CA GLN A 68 3.39 -4.96 -3.43
C GLN A 68 4.15 -3.66 -3.23
N ASP A 69 4.42 -3.25 -1.98
CA ASP A 69 5.26 -2.09 -1.69
C ASP A 69 6.67 -2.23 -2.31
N SER A 70 7.25 -3.43 -2.18
CA SER A 70 8.58 -3.73 -2.75
C SER A 70 8.56 -3.74 -4.28
N LEU A 71 7.52 -4.28 -4.91
CA LEU A 71 7.32 -4.24 -6.35
C LEU A 71 7.23 -2.79 -6.86
N LEU A 72 6.42 -1.97 -6.22
CA LEU A 72 6.21 -0.57 -6.59
C LEU A 72 7.45 0.31 -6.36
N ALA A 73 8.36 -0.08 -5.46
CA ALA A 73 9.62 0.60 -5.24
C ALA A 73 10.57 0.51 -6.45
N THR A 74 10.33 -0.39 -7.39
CA THR A 74 11.15 -0.56 -8.59
C THR A 74 10.82 0.43 -9.71
N MET A 75 9.68 1.17 -9.60
CA MET A 75 9.24 2.12 -10.62
C MET A 75 9.03 3.51 -10.02
N PRO A 76 9.70 4.55 -10.57
CA PRO A 76 9.64 5.90 -10.01
C PRO A 76 8.21 6.47 -9.90
N ASP A 77 7.33 6.08 -10.82
CA ASP A 77 5.96 6.59 -10.92
C ASP A 77 5.04 6.09 -9.79
N PHE A 78 5.46 5.03 -9.10
CA PHE A 78 4.74 4.42 -7.98
C PHE A 78 5.43 4.65 -6.63
N MET A 79 6.23 5.71 -6.50
CA MET A 79 7.00 5.99 -5.27
C MET A 79 6.54 7.27 -4.59
N VAL A 80 6.10 7.17 -3.34
CA VAL A 80 5.73 8.36 -2.54
C VAL A 80 6.92 9.30 -2.29
N GLY A 81 8.13 8.76 -2.23
CA GLY A 81 9.34 9.56 -2.03
C GLY A 81 9.55 10.58 -3.15
N ARG A 82 9.28 10.20 -4.40
CA ARG A 82 9.36 11.11 -5.55
C ARG A 82 8.32 12.23 -5.46
N TRP A 83 7.08 11.89 -5.09
CA TRP A 83 5.99 12.84 -4.87
C TRP A 83 6.34 13.87 -3.79
N ILE A 84 6.82 13.39 -2.63
CA ILE A 84 7.22 14.25 -1.50
C ILE A 84 8.43 15.11 -1.87
N ALA A 85 9.45 14.53 -2.50
CA ALA A 85 10.65 15.28 -2.92
C ALA A 85 10.30 16.39 -3.90
N SER A 86 9.43 16.13 -4.88
CA SER A 86 8.96 17.14 -5.84
C SER A 86 8.19 18.27 -5.14
N ALA A 87 7.34 17.96 -4.18
CA ALA A 87 6.63 18.98 -3.41
C ALA A 87 7.58 19.86 -2.57
N ARG A 88 8.54 19.23 -1.88
CA ARG A 88 9.55 19.94 -1.09
C ARG A 88 10.42 20.88 -1.92
N ALA A 89 10.73 20.50 -3.15
CA ALA A 89 11.57 21.27 -4.07
C ALA A 89 10.92 22.60 -4.52
N LEU A 90 9.62 22.78 -4.33
CA LEU A 90 8.91 24.04 -4.60
C LEU A 90 9.14 25.09 -3.52
N GLY A 91 9.58 24.68 -2.32
CA GLY A 91 9.82 25.62 -1.22
C GLY A 91 11.16 26.33 -1.35
N THR A 92 11.17 27.63 -1.08
CA THR A 92 12.36 28.49 -1.05
C THR A 92 12.98 28.58 0.36
N THR A 93 12.21 28.20 1.37
CA THR A 93 12.63 28.11 2.78
C THR A 93 12.32 26.72 3.33
N LYS A 94 12.97 26.37 4.46
CA LYS A 94 12.66 25.11 5.15
C LYS A 94 11.19 25.02 5.55
N ALA A 95 10.61 26.13 6.03
CA ALA A 95 9.21 26.16 6.46
C ALA A 95 8.25 25.92 5.28
N GLU A 96 8.52 26.51 4.12
CA GLU A 96 7.74 26.27 2.90
C GLU A 96 7.89 24.82 2.43
N SER A 97 9.11 24.28 2.39
CA SER A 97 9.34 22.87 2.01
C SER A 97 8.60 21.90 2.93
N ASP A 98 8.59 22.15 4.24
CA ASP A 98 7.88 21.35 5.22
C ASP A 98 6.35 21.48 5.06
N HIS A 99 5.85 22.66 4.71
CA HIS A 99 4.43 22.88 4.42
C HIS A 99 3.98 22.19 3.13
N TYR A 100 4.77 22.25 2.07
CA TYR A 100 4.47 21.56 0.82
C TYR A 100 4.53 20.04 0.97
N GLU A 101 5.47 19.50 1.76
CA GLU A 101 5.47 18.08 2.11
C GLU A 101 4.19 17.68 2.84
N TRP A 102 3.79 18.45 3.87
CA TRP A 102 2.55 18.18 4.60
C TRP A 102 1.34 18.18 3.64
N ASN A 103 1.23 19.17 2.78
CA ASN A 103 0.14 19.26 1.81
C ASN A 103 0.16 18.10 0.81
N ALA A 104 1.33 17.68 0.34
CA ALA A 104 1.48 16.53 -0.54
C ALA A 104 1.02 15.22 0.12
N ARG A 105 1.30 15.04 1.41
CA ARG A 105 0.82 13.88 2.20
C ARG A 105 -0.68 13.94 2.42
N VAL A 106 -1.24 15.12 2.73
CA VAL A 106 -2.70 15.32 2.87
C VAL A 106 -3.44 14.95 1.59
N GLN A 107 -2.97 15.39 0.43
CA GLN A 107 -3.62 15.12 -0.86
C GLN A 107 -3.78 13.64 -1.21
N ILE A 108 -2.91 12.79 -0.70
CA ILE A 108 -2.96 11.35 -1.01
C ILE A 108 -3.55 10.51 0.12
N THR A 109 -3.97 11.13 1.23
CA THR A 109 -4.52 10.44 2.40
C THR A 109 -5.81 11.08 2.90
N THR A 110 -5.75 12.06 3.81
CA THR A 110 -6.94 12.69 4.40
C THR A 110 -7.70 13.59 3.43
N TRP A 111 -7.06 14.05 2.36
CA TRP A 111 -7.55 15.03 1.39
C TRP A 111 -7.86 16.42 1.97
N GLY A 112 -7.92 16.57 3.28
CA GLY A 112 -8.21 17.82 3.96
C GLY A 112 -8.37 17.66 5.47
N ASN A 113 -9.08 18.59 6.08
CA ASN A 113 -9.42 18.52 7.50
C ASN A 113 -10.52 17.45 7.76
N TRP A 114 -10.84 17.22 9.03
CA TRP A 114 -11.85 16.26 9.44
C TRP A 114 -13.19 16.43 8.72
N GLN A 115 -13.64 17.68 8.54
CA GLN A 115 -14.90 17.98 7.86
C GLN A 115 -14.87 17.51 6.40
N ALA A 116 -13.81 17.77 5.66
CA ALA A 116 -13.67 17.34 4.28
C ALA A 116 -13.49 15.83 4.19
N ALA A 117 -12.66 15.25 5.05
CA ALA A 117 -12.31 13.83 5.03
C ALA A 117 -13.49 12.92 5.43
N GLU A 118 -14.11 13.17 6.58
CA GLU A 118 -15.10 12.26 7.17
C GLU A 118 -16.54 12.64 6.80
N VAL A 119 -16.90 13.93 6.85
CA VAL A 119 -18.25 14.37 6.51
C VAL A 119 -18.42 14.51 4.98
N GLY A 120 -17.41 15.05 4.31
CA GLY A 120 -17.37 15.17 2.85
C GLY A 120 -17.06 13.87 2.12
N GLY A 121 -16.61 12.83 2.82
CA GLY A 121 -16.29 11.52 2.25
C GLY A 121 -15.04 11.53 1.33
N LEU A 122 -14.14 12.49 1.53
CA LEU A 122 -12.98 12.68 0.64
C LEU A 122 -11.71 11.96 1.12
N ARG A 123 -11.73 11.35 2.31
CA ARG A 123 -10.59 10.57 2.80
C ARG A 123 -10.23 9.47 1.79
N GLU A 124 -8.94 9.39 1.46
CA GLU A 124 -8.38 8.45 0.48
C GLU A 124 -8.93 8.60 -0.96
N TYR A 125 -9.51 9.75 -1.29
CA TYR A 125 -10.03 10.00 -2.64
C TYR A 125 -9.00 9.75 -3.75
N ALA A 126 -7.70 9.97 -3.47
CA ALA A 126 -6.64 9.78 -4.44
C ALA A 126 -6.31 8.30 -4.73
N HIS A 127 -6.70 7.35 -3.86
CA HIS A 127 -6.47 5.90 -4.00
C HIS A 127 -5.04 5.54 -4.42
N LYS A 128 -4.02 6.09 -3.74
CA LYS A 128 -2.61 5.88 -4.11
C LYS A 128 -2.03 4.62 -3.49
N GLU A 129 -1.91 3.58 -4.29
CA GLU A 129 -1.13 2.39 -3.99
C GLU A 129 0.33 2.61 -4.37
N TRP A 130 1.08 3.36 -3.58
CA TRP A 130 2.47 3.65 -3.84
C TRP A 130 3.40 3.00 -2.81
N SER A 131 4.63 2.66 -3.24
CA SER A 131 5.70 2.28 -2.33
C SER A 131 5.93 3.38 -1.29
N GLY A 132 6.07 2.97 -0.04
CA GLY A 132 6.11 3.83 1.15
C GLY A 132 4.72 4.10 1.72
N VAL A 133 3.69 4.34 0.91
CA VAL A 133 2.29 4.47 1.39
C VAL A 133 1.76 3.12 1.84
N LEU A 134 1.97 2.06 1.05
CA LEU A 134 1.53 0.71 1.43
C LEU A 134 2.19 0.27 2.74
N ARG A 135 3.50 0.47 2.89
CA ARG A 135 4.28 0.03 4.05
C ARG A 135 3.98 0.83 5.31
N ASP A 136 3.94 2.18 5.22
CA ASP A 136 3.95 3.04 6.40
C ASP A 136 2.59 3.65 6.74
N PHE A 137 1.63 3.59 5.82
CA PHE A 137 0.28 4.09 6.02
C PHE A 137 -0.75 2.95 6.06
N TYR A 138 -0.86 2.14 5.00
CA TYR A 138 -1.89 1.09 4.93
C TYR A 138 -1.56 -0.14 5.77
N TYR A 139 -0.32 -0.62 5.76
CA TYR A 139 0.05 -1.82 6.52
C TYR A 139 -0.20 -1.69 8.03
N PRO A 140 0.20 -0.61 8.74
CA PRO A 140 -0.08 -0.47 10.17
C PRO A 140 -1.59 -0.39 10.46
N ARG A 141 -2.36 0.20 9.57
CA ARG A 141 -3.82 0.30 9.67
C ARG A 141 -4.48 -1.08 9.58
N TRP A 142 -4.13 -1.84 8.54
CA TRP A 142 -4.63 -3.20 8.36
C TRP A 142 -4.21 -4.12 9.49
N ARG A 143 -2.94 -4.05 9.91
CA ARG A 143 -2.43 -4.84 11.03
C ARG A 143 -3.27 -4.58 12.29
N ARG A 144 -3.46 -3.31 12.67
CA ARG A 144 -4.26 -2.95 13.85
C ARG A 144 -5.69 -3.47 13.77
N TYR A 145 -6.31 -3.42 12.59
CA TYR A 145 -7.65 -3.95 12.37
C TYR A 145 -7.71 -5.47 12.51
N LEU A 146 -6.77 -6.18 11.89
CA LEU A 146 -6.70 -7.64 11.92
C LEU A 146 -6.36 -8.17 13.31
N ASP A 147 -5.48 -7.50 14.04
CA ASP A 147 -5.17 -7.81 15.45
C ASP A 147 -6.44 -7.66 16.32
N ALA A 148 -7.21 -6.58 16.11
CA ALA A 148 -8.47 -6.38 16.85
C ALA A 148 -9.53 -7.44 16.49
N LEU A 149 -9.62 -7.88 15.23
CA LEU A 149 -10.48 -9.02 14.86
C LEU A 149 -10.10 -10.29 15.61
N ALA A 150 -8.81 -10.61 15.69
CA ALA A 150 -8.32 -11.78 16.40
C ALA A 150 -8.64 -11.68 17.92
N GLU A 151 -8.38 -10.53 18.53
CA GLU A 151 -8.68 -10.26 19.94
C GLU A 151 -10.16 -10.33 20.25
N SER A 152 -11.04 -9.93 19.33
CA SER A 152 -12.49 -9.99 19.52
C SER A 152 -13.02 -11.41 19.61
N LEU A 153 -12.34 -12.40 19.00
CA LEU A 153 -12.65 -13.81 19.18
C LEU A 153 -12.35 -14.30 20.61
N ASP A 154 -11.49 -13.58 21.36
CA ASP A 154 -11.21 -13.80 22.79
C ASP A 154 -12.18 -13.05 23.72
N GLY A 155 -13.21 -12.43 23.15
CA GLY A 155 -14.23 -11.69 23.90
C GLY A 155 -13.86 -10.23 24.20
N LYS A 156 -12.74 -9.71 23.66
CA LYS A 156 -12.45 -8.28 23.75
C LYS A 156 -13.39 -7.51 22.81
N PRO A 157 -13.93 -6.36 23.24
CA PRO A 157 -14.76 -5.54 22.35
C PRO A 157 -13.93 -4.98 21.19
N MET A 158 -14.52 -4.96 20.00
CA MET A 158 -13.91 -4.26 18.86
C MET A 158 -13.72 -2.79 19.21
N PRO A 159 -12.50 -2.24 19.06
CA PRO A 159 -12.26 -0.83 19.31
C PRO A 159 -12.97 0.03 18.26
N LYS A 160 -13.39 1.23 18.66
CA LYS A 160 -13.78 2.25 17.70
C LYS A 160 -12.50 2.81 17.05
N PHE A 161 -12.32 2.56 15.77
CA PHE A 161 -11.18 3.08 15.02
C PHE A 161 -11.44 4.53 14.62
N ASP A 162 -10.56 5.42 15.06
CA ASP A 162 -10.47 6.77 14.52
C ASP A 162 -9.38 6.75 13.43
N PHE A 163 -9.82 6.49 12.20
CA PHE A 163 -8.89 6.43 11.07
C PHE A 163 -8.37 7.82 10.70
N TYR A 164 -9.20 8.86 10.78
CA TYR A 164 -8.77 10.23 10.49
C TYR A 164 -7.61 10.67 11.39
N ALA A 165 -7.73 10.48 12.70
CA ALA A 165 -6.67 10.85 13.64
C ALA A 165 -5.36 10.09 13.41
N SER A 166 -5.45 8.82 12.93
CA SER A 166 -4.27 8.03 12.55
C SER A 166 -3.62 8.58 11.28
N ASP A 167 -4.45 8.93 10.31
CA ASP A 167 -4.03 9.40 9.00
C ASP A 167 -3.42 10.81 9.10
N GLU A 168 -4.04 11.70 9.88
CA GLU A 168 -3.51 13.02 10.20
C GLU A 168 -2.11 12.93 10.82
N LYS A 169 -1.88 12.01 11.76
CA LYS A 169 -0.54 11.79 12.32
C LYS A 169 0.49 11.42 11.26
N TRP A 170 0.13 10.61 10.27
CA TRP A 170 1.03 10.27 9.18
C TRP A 170 1.36 11.49 8.31
N THR A 171 0.40 12.39 8.07
CA THR A 171 0.65 13.61 7.29
C THR A 171 1.66 14.55 7.96
N LEU A 172 1.73 14.51 9.30
CA LEU A 172 2.64 15.32 10.10
C LEU A 172 4.05 14.72 10.25
N GLN A 173 4.25 13.46 9.85
CA GLN A 173 5.57 12.83 9.89
C GLN A 173 6.52 13.45 8.86
N ARG A 174 7.81 13.23 9.10
CA ARG A 174 8.89 13.68 8.21
C ARG A 174 9.82 12.51 7.86
N ASN A 175 9.23 11.31 7.72
CA ASN A 175 9.96 10.12 7.30
C ASN A 175 10.53 10.35 5.90
N MET A 176 11.80 10.02 5.74
CA MET A 176 12.46 10.04 4.44
C MET A 176 12.07 8.79 3.66
N TYR A 177 11.67 9.00 2.41
CA TYR A 177 11.37 7.92 1.47
C TYR A 177 12.34 7.98 0.29
N PRO A 178 12.74 6.83 -0.26
CA PRO A 178 13.53 6.80 -1.49
C PRO A 178 12.78 7.52 -2.62
N SER A 179 13.48 8.39 -3.36
CA SER A 179 12.97 9.07 -4.55
C SER A 179 13.50 8.47 -5.85
N VAL A 180 14.43 7.50 -5.74
CA VAL A 180 15.02 6.77 -6.84
C VAL A 180 14.59 5.31 -6.73
N ALA A 181 14.23 4.71 -7.87
CA ALA A 181 13.80 3.32 -7.95
C ALA A 181 14.85 2.35 -7.40
N GLN A 182 14.38 1.29 -6.74
CA GLN A 182 15.22 0.30 -6.06
C GLN A 182 14.91 -1.09 -6.60
N GLY A 183 15.94 -1.79 -7.04
CA GLY A 183 15.84 -3.15 -7.56
C GLY A 183 15.53 -3.22 -9.07
N ASP A 184 15.52 -4.45 -9.58
CA ASP A 184 15.14 -4.74 -10.95
C ASP A 184 13.63 -5.05 -11.00
N PRO A 185 12.83 -4.26 -11.75
CA PRO A 185 11.39 -4.47 -11.83
C PRO A 185 11.01 -5.84 -12.38
N VAL A 186 11.80 -6.41 -13.29
CA VAL A 186 11.52 -7.74 -13.86
C VAL A 186 11.70 -8.82 -12.79
N ALA A 187 12.85 -8.83 -12.12
CA ALA A 187 13.15 -9.82 -11.09
C ALA A 187 12.15 -9.75 -9.92
N VAL A 188 11.82 -8.54 -9.47
CA VAL A 188 10.87 -8.35 -8.37
C VAL A 188 9.44 -8.72 -8.78
N ALA A 189 9.02 -8.43 -10.02
CA ALA A 189 7.71 -8.85 -10.52
C ALA A 189 7.59 -10.38 -10.63
N GLN A 190 8.63 -11.06 -11.11
CA GLN A 190 8.69 -12.52 -11.18
C GLN A 190 8.60 -13.15 -9.78
N GLU A 191 9.39 -12.65 -8.83
CA GLU A 191 9.34 -13.11 -7.43
C GLU A 191 7.97 -12.85 -6.80
N ALA A 192 7.43 -11.65 -6.97
CA ALA A 192 6.13 -11.28 -6.42
C ALA A 192 5.02 -12.17 -6.98
N PHE A 193 5.04 -12.42 -8.27
CA PHE A 193 4.06 -13.29 -8.91
C PHE A 193 4.15 -14.72 -8.39
N ALA A 194 5.35 -15.30 -8.33
CA ALA A 194 5.56 -16.66 -7.83
C ALA A 194 5.07 -16.79 -6.37
N ARG A 195 5.41 -15.85 -5.48
CA ARG A 195 5.00 -15.88 -4.06
C ARG A 195 3.50 -15.76 -3.83
N VAL A 196 2.76 -15.19 -4.76
CA VAL A 196 1.32 -14.97 -4.61
C VAL A 196 0.50 -16.04 -5.30
N PHE A 197 0.97 -16.58 -6.44
CA PHE A 197 0.16 -17.42 -7.34
C PHE A 197 0.72 -18.85 -7.56
N GLU A 198 1.96 -19.13 -7.15
CA GLU A 198 2.62 -20.44 -7.21
C GLU A 198 2.86 -21.01 -5.81
#